data_1ddd9576f5dbc486b4357982999aa594
#
_entry.id   1ddd9576f5dbc486b4357982999aa594
#
_cell.length_a   1.000
_cell.length_b   1.000
_cell.length_c   1.000
_cell.angle_alpha   90.00
_cell.angle_beta   90.00
_cell.angle_gamma   90.00
#
_symmetry.space_group_name_H-M   'P 1'
#
loop_
_entity.id
_entity.type
_entity.pdbx_description
1 polymer ?
#
loop_
_entity_poly.entity_id
_entity_poly.type
_entity_poly.pdbx_seq_one_letter_code
_entity_poly.pdbx_strand_id
1 'polypeptide(L)'
;MNALKKLSFCALLSLGLSAQTAHAHSLKDTINYPDWLEINLFDKKNPPNQYVGSASISGKRNDFYSNYIPYDDQLPPEKNAEKVAFLRARMNAYSSLESVLITKIHHRIVKVLQVKNSSINHLFGLVDFLTSKSILAKRFVDTTNHRVYIMVQFPFIQPEDLIAYFKVKHINLSLTSAKNLSTLLNKALFHI
;
A
#
# COMPACT_ATOMS: atom_id res chain seq x y z
N MET A 1 -14.34 6.32 48.88
CA MET A 1 -14.04 7.50 48.06
C MET A 1 -13.44 7.15 46.68
N ASN A 2 -13.61 5.91 46.15
CA ASN A 2 -12.97 5.44 44.93
C ASN A 2 -13.94 4.99 43.80
N ALA A 3 -15.25 5.01 44.02
CA ALA A 3 -16.21 4.58 43.03
C ALA A 3 -16.63 5.72 42.05
N LEU A 4 -16.69 6.96 42.51
CA LEU A 4 -17.06 8.09 41.67
C LEU A 4 -16.00 8.49 40.62
N LYS A 5 -14.71 8.23 40.89
CA LYS A 5 -13.64 8.56 39.92
C LYS A 5 -13.57 7.60 38.73
N LYS A 6 -14.04 6.35 38.85
CA LYS A 6 -14.06 5.38 37.74
C LYS A 6 -15.21 5.61 36.76
N LEU A 7 -16.35 6.12 37.22
CA LEU A 7 -17.49 6.42 36.33
C LEU A 7 -17.24 7.64 35.43
N SER A 8 -16.47 8.63 35.91
CA SER A 8 -16.15 9.82 35.12
C SER A 8 -15.20 9.54 33.97
N PHE A 9 -14.31 8.54 34.11
CA PHE A 9 -13.32 8.20 33.07
C PHE A 9 -13.93 7.39 31.90
N CYS A 10 -14.91 6.50 32.20
CA CYS A 10 -15.61 5.76 31.15
C CYS A 10 -16.57 6.67 30.33
N ALA A 11 -17.17 7.68 30.95
CA ALA A 11 -18.05 8.61 30.25
C ALA A 11 -17.29 9.51 29.29
N LEU A 12 -16.05 9.88 29.61
CA LEU A 12 -15.20 10.69 28.71
C LEU A 12 -14.66 9.91 27.51
N LEU A 13 -14.43 8.60 27.68
CA LEU A 13 -13.99 7.72 26.59
C LEU A 13 -15.13 7.42 25.59
N SER A 14 -16.36 7.30 26.07
CA SER A 14 -17.52 7.07 25.19
C SER A 14 -17.90 8.31 24.36
N LEU A 15 -17.72 9.52 24.89
CA LEU A 15 -17.94 10.75 24.17
C LEU A 15 -16.88 11.02 23.08
N GLY A 16 -15.62 10.57 23.32
CA GLY A 16 -14.53 10.70 22.33
C GLY A 16 -14.71 9.77 21.12
N LEU A 17 -15.25 8.54 21.31
CA LEU A 17 -15.48 7.62 20.20
C LEU A 17 -16.69 8.00 19.34
N SER A 18 -17.75 8.55 19.94
CA SER A 18 -18.92 9.00 19.20
C SER A 18 -18.65 10.25 18.34
N ALA A 19 -17.78 11.14 18.79
CA ALA A 19 -17.37 12.31 18.01
C ALA A 19 -16.54 11.95 16.77
N GLN A 20 -15.71 10.90 16.86
CA GLN A 20 -14.92 10.43 15.70
C GLN A 20 -15.76 9.72 14.63
N THR A 21 -16.77 8.98 15.03
CA THR A 21 -17.70 8.34 14.07
C THR A 21 -18.65 9.36 13.43
N ALA A 22 -19.11 10.35 14.16
CA ALA A 22 -19.92 11.43 13.62
C ALA A 22 -19.14 12.31 12.62
N HIS A 23 -17.84 12.54 12.86
CA HIS A 23 -17.00 13.29 11.92
C HIS A 23 -16.73 12.54 10.62
N ALA A 24 -16.56 11.20 10.69
CA ALA A 24 -16.40 10.37 9.49
C ALA A 24 -17.68 10.32 8.64
N HIS A 25 -18.85 10.29 9.25
CA HIS A 25 -20.13 10.34 8.54
C HIS A 25 -20.39 11.72 7.90
N SER A 26 -20.07 12.82 8.60
CA SER A 26 -20.24 14.18 8.10
C SER A 26 -19.37 14.49 6.87
N LEU A 27 -18.17 13.91 6.78
CA LEU A 27 -17.29 14.09 5.63
C LEU A 27 -17.80 13.36 4.37
N LYS A 28 -18.49 12.23 4.52
CA LYS A 28 -19.05 11.46 3.39
C LYS A 28 -20.17 12.24 2.69
N ASP A 29 -20.95 13.02 3.44
CA ASP A 29 -22.13 13.74 2.94
C ASP A 29 -21.77 15.04 2.18
N THR A 30 -20.52 15.51 2.29
CA THR A 30 -20.09 16.82 1.73
C THR A 30 -19.12 16.70 0.55
N ILE A 31 -18.48 15.56 0.34
CA ILE A 31 -17.48 15.38 -0.71
C ILE A 31 -17.87 14.17 -1.56
N ASN A 32 -18.09 14.41 -2.83
CA ASN A 32 -18.34 13.32 -3.80
C ASN A 32 -17.00 12.69 -4.20
N TYR A 33 -16.56 11.70 -3.42
CA TYR A 33 -15.38 10.91 -3.78
C TYR A 33 -15.69 9.99 -4.95
N PRO A 34 -14.73 9.75 -5.85
CA PRO A 34 -14.91 8.73 -6.89
C PRO A 34 -15.00 7.33 -6.26
N ASP A 35 -15.81 6.44 -6.84
CA ASP A 35 -16.12 5.10 -6.32
C ASP A 35 -14.89 4.31 -5.85
N TRP A 36 -13.80 4.35 -6.64
CA TRP A 36 -12.58 3.64 -6.29
C TRP A 36 -11.93 4.13 -4.99
N LEU A 37 -12.15 5.40 -4.64
CA LEU A 37 -11.62 5.99 -3.42
C LEU A 37 -12.57 5.73 -2.25
N GLU A 38 -13.87 5.76 -2.46
CA GLU A 38 -14.87 5.41 -1.45
C GLU A 38 -14.67 3.97 -0.96
N ILE A 39 -14.55 3.01 -1.86
CA ILE A 39 -14.28 1.62 -1.53
C ILE A 39 -13.02 1.49 -0.65
N ASN A 40 -11.94 2.19 -1.02
CA ASN A 40 -10.68 2.10 -0.28
C ASN A 40 -10.71 2.81 1.08
N LEU A 41 -11.43 3.94 1.20
CA LEU A 41 -11.44 4.73 2.43
C LEU A 41 -12.48 4.24 3.45
N PHE A 42 -13.65 3.80 2.99
CA PHE A 42 -14.80 3.55 3.86
C PHE A 42 -15.14 2.06 3.98
N ASP A 43 -15.07 1.30 2.92
CA ASP A 43 -15.47 -0.11 2.91
C ASP A 43 -14.37 -1.06 3.40
N LYS A 44 -13.13 -0.58 3.57
CA LYS A 44 -11.95 -1.36 3.99
C LYS A 44 -11.70 -2.64 3.17
N LYS A 45 -12.41 -2.81 2.08
CA LYS A 45 -12.24 -3.91 1.12
C LYS A 45 -11.44 -3.38 -0.05
N ASN A 46 -10.13 -3.29 0.13
CA ASN A 46 -9.26 -2.96 -1.01
C ASN A 46 -9.45 -4.02 -2.08
N PRO A 47 -9.81 -3.63 -3.31
CA PRO A 47 -9.74 -4.54 -4.44
C PRO A 47 -8.34 -5.18 -4.47
N PRO A 48 -8.23 -6.45 -4.83
CA PRO A 48 -6.94 -7.09 -4.95
C PRO A 48 -6.04 -6.26 -5.88
N ASN A 49 -4.75 -6.20 -5.58
CA ASN A 49 -3.71 -5.49 -6.33
C ASN A 49 -3.81 -3.95 -6.42
N GLN A 50 -4.71 -3.32 -5.68
CA GLN A 50 -4.88 -1.86 -5.67
C GLN A 50 -4.57 -1.29 -4.29
N TYR A 51 -3.74 -0.24 -4.24
CA TYR A 51 -3.28 0.37 -3.00
C TYR A 51 -3.35 1.88 -3.09
N VAL A 52 -3.95 2.50 -2.09
CA VAL A 52 -4.15 3.95 -2.05
C VAL A 52 -3.18 4.59 -1.07
N GLY A 53 -2.61 5.72 -1.46
CA GLY A 53 -1.88 6.64 -0.60
C GLY A 53 -2.45 8.04 -0.72
N SER A 54 -2.28 8.85 0.31
CA SER A 54 -2.72 10.23 0.29
C SER A 54 -1.70 11.17 0.92
N ALA A 55 -1.70 12.43 0.52
CA ALA A 55 -0.89 13.48 1.11
C ALA A 55 -1.63 14.81 1.13
N SER A 56 -1.35 15.64 2.14
CA SER A 56 -1.87 17.00 2.23
C SER A 56 -1.17 17.91 1.22
N ILE A 57 -1.92 18.79 0.58
CA ILE A 57 -1.40 19.87 -0.26
C ILE A 57 -1.02 21.00 0.68
N SER A 58 0.15 20.90 1.30
CA SER A 58 0.69 21.95 2.14
C SER A 58 1.92 22.54 1.51
N GLY A 59 2.01 23.87 1.48
CA GLY A 59 3.23 24.56 1.02
C GLY A 59 4.37 24.53 2.04
N LYS A 60 4.28 23.69 3.08
CA LYS A 60 5.25 23.65 4.17
C LYS A 60 6.14 22.41 4.07
N ARG A 61 7.45 22.64 4.21
CA ARG A 61 8.51 21.61 4.26
C ARG A 61 8.38 20.64 5.44
N ASN A 62 7.49 20.87 6.40
CA ASN A 62 7.40 20.13 7.67
C ASN A 62 6.55 18.87 7.60
N ASP A 63 6.26 18.37 6.41
CA ASP A 63 5.58 17.09 6.32
C ASP A 63 6.55 15.95 6.65
N PHE A 64 6.14 15.01 7.47
CA PHE A 64 6.85 13.83 7.96
C PHE A 64 7.66 13.07 6.87
N TYR A 65 7.37 13.31 5.62
CA TYR A 65 7.98 12.65 4.45
C TYR A 65 9.14 13.40 3.82
N SER A 66 9.49 14.57 4.31
CA SER A 66 10.62 15.37 3.80
C SER A 66 11.97 14.63 3.85
N ASN A 67 12.09 13.59 4.71
CA ASN A 67 13.30 12.79 4.82
C ASN A 67 13.47 11.76 3.69
N TYR A 68 12.36 11.36 3.05
CA TYR A 68 12.35 10.33 1.99
C TYR A 68 12.11 10.92 0.60
N ILE A 69 11.33 12.01 0.53
CA ILE A 69 11.08 12.74 -0.69
C ILE A 69 11.37 14.21 -0.40
N PRO A 70 12.47 14.74 -0.92
CA PRO A 70 12.76 16.16 -0.76
C PRO A 70 11.64 16.99 -1.39
N TYR A 71 11.19 18.00 -0.65
CA TYR A 71 10.29 18.99 -1.20
C TYR A 71 10.99 19.76 -2.30
N ASP A 72 10.33 19.89 -3.44
CA ASP A 72 10.85 20.60 -4.61
C ASP A 72 10.16 21.96 -4.70
N ASP A 73 10.88 23.01 -4.35
CA ASP A 73 10.36 24.38 -4.34
C ASP A 73 10.01 24.88 -5.76
N GLN A 74 10.48 24.21 -6.81
CA GLN A 74 10.15 24.53 -8.21
C GLN A 74 8.81 23.94 -8.65
N LEU A 75 8.28 22.95 -7.90
CA LEU A 75 7.00 22.34 -8.22
C LEU A 75 5.85 22.97 -7.43
N PRO A 76 4.65 23.03 -8.03
CA PRO A 76 3.45 23.37 -7.28
C PRO A 76 3.26 22.46 -6.07
N PRO A 77 2.71 22.97 -4.95
CA PRO A 77 2.46 22.16 -3.73
C PRO A 77 1.66 20.87 -4.00
N GLU A 78 0.71 20.91 -4.92
CA GLU A 78 -0.06 19.74 -5.34
C GLU A 78 0.83 18.65 -5.95
N LYS A 79 1.83 19.03 -6.76
CA LYS A 79 2.75 18.06 -7.35
C LYS A 79 3.68 17.43 -6.34
N ASN A 80 4.10 18.18 -5.33
CA ASN A 80 4.84 17.63 -4.20
C ASN A 80 3.98 16.64 -3.40
N ALA A 81 2.71 16.98 -3.12
CA ALA A 81 1.76 16.10 -2.46
C ALA A 81 1.51 14.83 -3.29
N GLU A 82 1.44 14.94 -4.62
CA GLU A 82 1.28 13.79 -5.53
C GLU A 82 2.45 12.78 -5.40
N LYS A 83 3.71 13.27 -5.36
CA LYS A 83 4.89 12.43 -5.14
C LYS A 83 4.81 11.68 -3.81
N VAL A 84 4.41 12.37 -2.74
CA VAL A 84 4.27 11.78 -1.40
C VAL A 84 3.12 10.76 -1.37
N ALA A 85 1.97 11.08 -1.95
CA ALA A 85 0.84 10.17 -2.02
C ALA A 85 1.19 8.90 -2.80
N PHE A 86 1.93 9.03 -3.90
CA PHE A 86 2.41 7.89 -4.69
C PHE A 86 3.37 7.00 -3.89
N LEU A 87 4.31 7.58 -3.17
CA LEU A 87 5.21 6.80 -2.30
C LEU A 87 4.43 6.05 -1.22
N ARG A 88 3.48 6.70 -0.56
CA ARG A 88 2.62 6.07 0.46
C ARG A 88 1.83 4.89 -0.12
N ALA A 89 1.25 5.07 -1.30
CA ALA A 89 0.55 3.98 -1.98
C ALA A 89 1.49 2.78 -2.23
N ARG A 90 2.72 3.05 -2.68
CA ARG A 90 3.75 2.01 -2.87
C ARG A 90 4.20 1.36 -1.55
N MET A 91 4.32 2.11 -0.48
CA MET A 91 4.64 1.56 0.85
C MET A 91 3.51 0.64 1.36
N ASN A 92 2.25 1.02 1.18
CA ASN A 92 1.11 0.18 1.50
C ASN A 92 1.11 -1.11 0.67
N ALA A 93 1.44 -0.99 -0.60
CA ALA A 93 1.62 -2.11 -1.51
C ALA A 93 2.76 -3.03 -1.06
N TYR A 94 3.91 -2.46 -0.71
CA TYR A 94 5.07 -3.20 -0.20
C TYR A 94 4.71 -4.02 1.05
N SER A 95 4.11 -3.39 2.05
CA SER A 95 3.73 -4.06 3.30
C SER A 95 2.73 -5.21 3.07
N SER A 96 1.79 -5.01 2.15
CA SER A 96 0.84 -6.07 1.79
C SER A 96 1.53 -7.23 1.07
N LEU A 97 2.39 -6.95 0.09
CA LEU A 97 3.18 -7.96 -0.62
C LEU A 97 4.09 -8.74 0.32
N GLU A 98 4.81 -8.04 1.18
CA GLU A 98 5.68 -8.63 2.18
C GLU A 98 4.91 -9.62 3.05
N SER A 99 3.77 -9.20 3.58
CA SER A 99 2.89 -10.08 4.36
C SER A 99 2.47 -11.31 3.58
N VAL A 100 2.05 -11.18 2.33
CA VAL A 100 1.63 -12.32 1.49
C VAL A 100 2.81 -13.25 1.19
N LEU A 101 3.92 -12.72 0.72
CA LEU A 101 5.07 -13.53 0.29
C LEU A 101 5.75 -14.24 1.46
N ILE A 102 5.94 -13.56 2.56
CA ILE A 102 6.68 -14.09 3.71
C ILE A 102 5.81 -14.99 4.58
N THR A 103 4.57 -14.58 4.86
CA THR A 103 3.73 -15.32 5.82
C THR A 103 2.86 -16.39 5.15
N LYS A 104 2.30 -16.12 3.98
CA LYS A 104 1.31 -17.03 3.36
C LYS A 104 1.89 -18.02 2.39
N ILE A 105 2.88 -17.61 1.57
CA ILE A 105 3.33 -18.45 0.45
C ILE A 105 4.84 -18.75 0.44
N HIS A 106 5.58 -18.30 1.45
CA HIS A 106 7.04 -18.50 1.55
C HIS A 106 7.47 -19.95 1.23
N HIS A 107 6.93 -20.92 1.93
CA HIS A 107 7.30 -22.33 1.76
C HIS A 107 7.04 -22.87 0.33
N ARG A 108 6.01 -22.33 -0.35
CA ARG A 108 5.70 -22.70 -1.74
C ARG A 108 6.70 -22.08 -2.70
N ILE A 109 7.10 -20.83 -2.45
CA ILE A 109 8.13 -20.14 -3.26
C ILE A 109 9.46 -20.89 -3.16
N VAL A 110 9.89 -21.22 -1.94
CA VAL A 110 11.14 -21.98 -1.69
C VAL A 110 11.12 -23.33 -2.43
N LYS A 111 9.99 -24.04 -2.41
CA LYS A 111 9.81 -25.30 -3.14
C LYS A 111 9.93 -25.12 -4.65
N VAL A 112 9.35 -24.07 -5.22
CA VAL A 112 9.44 -23.79 -6.67
C VAL A 112 10.86 -23.40 -7.07
N LEU A 113 11.54 -22.60 -6.24
CA LEU A 113 12.91 -22.14 -6.52
C LEU A 113 13.97 -23.22 -6.28
N GLN A 114 13.64 -24.30 -5.57
CA GLN A 114 14.57 -25.38 -5.17
C GLN A 114 15.80 -24.86 -4.41
N VAL A 115 15.68 -23.75 -3.70
CA VAL A 115 16.78 -23.10 -2.98
C VAL A 115 16.79 -23.60 -1.54
N LYS A 116 17.94 -24.10 -1.08
CA LYS A 116 18.12 -24.52 0.33
C LYS A 116 18.18 -23.28 1.23
N ASN A 117 17.27 -23.20 2.20
CA ASN A 117 17.26 -22.41 3.44
C ASN A 117 17.83 -20.98 3.51
N SER A 118 18.40 -20.41 2.48
CA SER A 118 19.09 -19.10 2.58
C SER A 118 18.25 -17.88 2.12
N SER A 119 16.95 -18.02 1.98
CA SER A 119 16.29 -17.20 0.98
C SER A 119 15.25 -16.17 1.46
N ILE A 120 15.23 -15.82 2.73
CA ILE A 120 14.42 -14.67 3.17
C ILE A 120 14.89 -13.40 2.47
N ASN A 121 16.21 -13.19 2.33
CA ASN A 121 16.76 -12.02 1.63
C ASN A 121 16.36 -11.97 0.15
N HIS A 122 16.23 -13.12 -0.51
CA HIS A 122 15.72 -13.16 -1.88
C HIS A 122 14.25 -12.81 -1.98
N LEU A 123 13.46 -13.11 -0.93
CA LEU A 123 12.05 -12.74 -0.90
C LEU A 123 11.85 -11.25 -0.69
N PHE A 124 12.62 -10.60 0.19
CA PHE A 124 12.60 -9.14 0.32
C PHE A 124 12.95 -8.47 -1.01
N GLY A 125 14.01 -8.93 -1.69
CA GLY A 125 14.34 -8.42 -3.01
C GLY A 125 13.24 -8.68 -4.06
N LEU A 126 12.48 -9.77 -3.94
CA LEU A 126 11.32 -10.02 -4.79
C LEU A 126 10.17 -9.05 -4.48
N VAL A 127 9.93 -8.73 -3.20
CA VAL A 127 8.94 -7.70 -2.81
C VAL A 127 9.32 -6.35 -3.41
N ASP A 128 10.59 -5.94 -3.29
CA ASP A 128 11.11 -4.70 -3.90
C ASP A 128 10.88 -4.68 -5.42
N PHE A 129 11.25 -5.77 -6.08
CA PHE A 129 11.09 -5.91 -7.53
C PHE A 129 9.62 -5.78 -7.94
N LEU A 130 8.71 -6.52 -7.29
CA LEU A 130 7.29 -6.46 -7.59
C LEU A 130 6.70 -5.07 -7.30
N THR A 131 7.10 -4.46 -6.18
CA THR A 131 6.67 -3.09 -5.84
C THR A 131 7.16 -2.08 -6.89
N SER A 132 8.36 -2.26 -7.45
CA SER A 132 8.87 -1.39 -8.51
C SER A 132 8.05 -1.44 -9.81
N LYS A 133 7.34 -2.52 -10.05
CA LYS A 133 6.45 -2.71 -11.21
C LYS A 133 5.08 -2.03 -11.05
N SER A 134 4.77 -1.52 -9.85
CA SER A 134 3.49 -0.85 -9.63
C SER A 134 3.37 0.42 -10.49
N ILE A 135 2.21 0.61 -11.07
CA ILE A 135 1.87 1.76 -11.92
C ILE A 135 0.87 2.66 -11.23
N LEU A 136 0.93 3.96 -11.51
CA LEU A 136 -0.12 4.89 -11.13
C LEU A 136 -1.37 4.57 -11.95
N ALA A 137 -2.42 4.13 -11.27
CA ALA A 137 -3.67 3.74 -11.91
C ALA A 137 -4.71 4.86 -11.87
N LYS A 138 -4.84 5.56 -10.74
CA LYS A 138 -5.83 6.62 -10.57
C LYS A 138 -5.29 7.74 -9.67
N ARG A 139 -5.83 8.94 -9.87
CA ARG A 139 -5.51 10.16 -9.13
C ARG A 139 -6.79 10.92 -8.83
N PHE A 140 -6.89 11.47 -7.64
CA PHE A 140 -7.95 12.38 -7.24
C PHE A 140 -7.39 13.51 -6.37
N VAL A 141 -7.85 14.73 -6.62
CA VAL A 141 -7.50 15.91 -5.82
C VAL A 141 -8.74 16.40 -5.11
N ASP A 142 -8.70 16.32 -3.80
CA ASP A 142 -9.69 16.88 -2.91
C ASP A 142 -9.31 18.33 -2.62
N THR A 143 -9.91 19.25 -3.34
CA THR A 143 -9.65 20.69 -3.18
C THR A 143 -10.24 21.23 -1.89
N THR A 144 -11.28 20.61 -1.34
CA THR A 144 -11.95 21.03 -0.10
C THR A 144 -11.07 20.74 1.11
N ASN A 145 -10.49 19.53 1.17
CA ASN A 145 -9.61 19.11 2.27
C ASN A 145 -8.13 19.31 1.95
N HIS A 146 -7.80 19.97 0.83
CA HIS A 146 -6.42 20.16 0.38
C HIS A 146 -5.59 18.87 0.41
N ARG A 147 -6.08 17.82 -0.26
CA ARG A 147 -5.46 16.50 -0.25
C ARG A 147 -5.41 15.85 -1.64
N VAL A 148 -4.30 15.17 -1.92
CA VAL A 148 -4.15 14.32 -3.10
C VAL A 148 -4.25 12.86 -2.69
N TYR A 149 -4.97 12.08 -3.48
CA TYR A 149 -5.07 10.64 -3.37
C TYR A 149 -4.53 10.00 -4.65
N ILE A 150 -3.71 8.98 -4.47
CA ILE A 150 -3.12 8.21 -5.57
C ILE A 150 -3.43 6.74 -5.33
N MET A 151 -3.91 6.06 -6.37
CA MET A 151 -3.98 4.62 -6.39
C MET A 151 -2.87 4.07 -7.27
N VAL A 152 -2.09 3.14 -6.73
CA VAL A 152 -1.19 2.29 -7.49
C VAL A 152 -1.79 0.91 -7.69
N GLN A 153 -1.46 0.28 -8.79
CA GLN A 153 -1.91 -1.06 -9.14
C GLN A 153 -0.72 -1.90 -9.60
N PHE A 154 -0.72 -3.19 -9.22
CA PHE A 154 0.22 -4.15 -9.77
C PHE A 154 -0.31 -4.72 -11.08
N PRO A 155 0.55 -4.83 -12.11
CA PRO A 155 0.25 -5.64 -13.27
C PRO A 155 0.31 -7.13 -12.92
N PHE A 156 -0.29 -7.97 -13.76
CA PHE A 156 -0.05 -9.41 -13.68
C PHE A 156 1.44 -9.71 -13.84
N ILE A 157 1.95 -10.55 -12.94
CA ILE A 157 3.36 -10.95 -12.93
C ILE A 157 3.58 -11.93 -14.08
N GLN A 158 4.48 -11.57 -14.99
CA GLN A 158 4.83 -12.41 -16.13
C GLN A 158 6.00 -13.35 -15.80
N PRO A 159 6.03 -14.57 -16.31
CA PRO A 159 7.15 -15.48 -16.10
C PRO A 159 8.51 -14.91 -16.53
N GLU A 160 8.51 -14.14 -17.61
CA GLU A 160 9.69 -13.50 -18.19
C GLU A 160 10.30 -12.46 -17.24
N ASP A 161 9.47 -11.69 -16.54
CA ASP A 161 9.90 -10.74 -15.52
C ASP A 161 10.64 -11.45 -14.37
N LEU A 162 10.12 -12.61 -13.95
CA LEU A 162 10.74 -13.42 -12.90
C LEU A 162 12.07 -14.01 -13.34
N ILE A 163 12.15 -14.53 -14.58
CA ILE A 163 13.40 -15.03 -15.14
C ILE A 163 14.45 -13.92 -15.16
N ALA A 164 14.09 -12.72 -15.63
CA ALA A 164 15.00 -11.59 -15.69
C ALA A 164 15.46 -11.18 -14.27
N TYR A 165 14.56 -11.10 -13.32
CA TYR A 165 14.88 -10.77 -11.92
C TYR A 165 15.83 -11.77 -11.29
N PHE A 166 15.53 -13.07 -11.37
CA PHE A 166 16.34 -14.11 -10.75
C PHE A 166 17.71 -14.28 -11.43
N LYS A 167 17.80 -14.04 -12.74
CA LYS A 167 19.08 -14.02 -13.48
C LYS A 167 20.05 -12.98 -12.90
N VAL A 168 19.58 -11.77 -12.56
CA VAL A 168 20.40 -10.74 -11.90
C VAL A 168 20.86 -11.18 -10.50
N LYS A 169 20.12 -12.09 -9.86
CA LYS A 169 20.47 -12.66 -8.55
C LYS A 169 21.30 -13.96 -8.67
N HIS A 170 21.80 -14.26 -9.87
CA HIS A 170 22.57 -15.49 -10.17
C HIS A 170 21.79 -16.79 -9.90
N ILE A 171 20.46 -16.72 -9.93
CA ILE A 171 19.58 -17.88 -9.82
C ILE A 171 19.04 -18.20 -11.21
N ASN A 172 19.36 -19.40 -11.71
CA ASN A 172 18.86 -19.85 -13.01
C ASN A 172 17.46 -20.47 -12.86
N LEU A 173 16.43 -19.66 -13.17
CA LEU A 173 15.04 -20.08 -13.08
C LEU A 173 14.59 -20.64 -14.43
N SER A 174 14.18 -21.92 -14.45
CA SER A 174 13.60 -22.50 -15.66
C SER A 174 12.26 -21.86 -16.04
N LEU A 175 11.89 -21.90 -17.31
CA LEU A 175 10.60 -21.38 -17.77
C LEU A 175 9.42 -22.04 -17.04
N THR A 176 9.49 -23.35 -16.80
CA THR A 176 8.47 -24.10 -16.06
C THR A 176 8.35 -23.59 -14.61
N SER A 177 9.49 -23.42 -13.92
CA SER A 177 9.51 -22.86 -12.56
C SER A 177 9.00 -21.42 -12.52
N ALA A 178 9.36 -20.61 -13.52
CA ALA A 178 8.88 -19.23 -13.64
C ALA A 178 7.36 -19.16 -13.85
N LYS A 179 6.80 -20.02 -14.71
CA LYS A 179 5.33 -20.12 -14.90
C LYS A 179 4.62 -20.53 -13.60
N ASN A 180 5.15 -21.54 -12.90
CA ASN A 180 4.59 -22.00 -11.63
C ASN A 180 4.64 -20.90 -10.57
N LEU A 181 5.75 -20.16 -10.49
CA LEU A 181 5.93 -19.05 -9.56
C LEU A 181 5.00 -17.86 -9.90
N SER A 182 4.92 -17.49 -11.18
CA SER A 182 4.00 -16.45 -11.67
C SER A 182 2.55 -16.80 -11.31
N THR A 183 2.11 -18.03 -11.58
CA THR A 183 0.77 -18.49 -11.23
C THR A 183 0.53 -18.42 -9.72
N LEU A 184 1.50 -18.88 -8.91
CA LEU A 184 1.40 -18.81 -7.44
C LEU A 184 1.26 -17.38 -6.93
N LEU A 185 2.09 -16.46 -7.44
CA LEU A 185 2.09 -15.05 -7.05
C LEU A 185 0.79 -14.36 -7.49
N ASN A 186 0.39 -14.54 -8.74
CA ASN A 186 -0.86 -13.96 -9.25
C ASN A 186 -2.08 -14.47 -8.46
N LYS A 187 -2.14 -15.76 -8.17
CA LYS A 187 -3.20 -16.33 -7.34
C LYS A 187 -3.26 -15.72 -5.95
N ALA A 188 -2.11 -15.52 -5.33
CA ALA A 188 -2.02 -14.95 -3.99
C ALA A 188 -2.35 -13.45 -3.93
N LEU A 189 -2.01 -12.70 -5.00
CA LEU A 189 -2.17 -11.24 -5.05
C LEU A 189 -3.53 -10.82 -5.59
N PHE A 190 -4.11 -11.57 -6.51
CA PHE A 190 -5.35 -11.18 -7.20
C PHE A 190 -6.57 -12.00 -6.75
N HIS A 191 -6.38 -12.94 -5.83
CA HIS A 191 -7.46 -13.82 -5.31
C HIS A 191 -8.23 -14.58 -6.39
N ILE A 192 -7.53 -15.00 -7.48
CA ILE A 192 -8.07 -15.75 -8.61
C ILE A 192 -7.77 -17.26 -8.52
#